data_67c928737a5a0b21f6c9672060054818
#
_entry.id   67c928737a5a0b21f6c9672060054818
#
_cell.length_a   1.000
_cell.length_b   1.000
_cell.length_c   1.000
_cell.angle_alpha   90.00
_cell.angle_beta   90.00
_cell.angle_gamma   90.00
#
_symmetry.space_group_name_H-M   'P 1'
#
loop_
_entity.id
_entity.type
_entity.pdbx_description
1 polymer ?
#
loop_
_entity_poly.entity_id
_entity_poly.type
_entity_poly.pdbx_seq_one_letter_code
_entity_poly.pdbx_strand_id
1 'polypeptide(L)'
;MANILHINCSPLGPRSESYKLSERIIALLLKREPTATITGRFLGAGTIPHIDAEYAAALGAAEASSAEKRLEGSFSLSEELVQELEIADYVVIGTPMHNFTVPSTLKAWIDHVARVRRTFTIGRQGKVASLRDRPVFVAVASGGRYSGGPARQPDFLTPYLNAVLGMIGLCDVTFFSIEGTALSPETVAVIRAKTERKLEAHFSSLSSRAPMNWPSNGTSANCSTMASS
;
A
#
# COMPACT_ATOMS: atom_id res chain seq x y z
N MET A 1 16.15 -4.91 -13.47
CA MET A 1 16.36 -3.91 -12.41
C MET A 1 15.05 -3.79 -11.69
N ALA A 2 14.99 -4.02 -10.38
CA ALA A 2 13.73 -3.99 -9.62
C ALA A 2 13.26 -2.54 -9.40
N ASN A 3 11.95 -2.32 -9.34
CA ASN A 3 11.33 -1.03 -9.07
C ASN A 3 10.58 -1.09 -7.73
N ILE A 4 10.90 -0.18 -6.83
CA ILE A 4 10.25 -0.03 -5.53
C ILE A 4 9.36 1.21 -5.57
N LEU A 5 8.05 1.05 -5.40
CA LEU A 5 7.13 2.17 -5.20
C LEU A 5 7.02 2.45 -3.70
N HIS A 6 7.51 3.62 -3.26
CA HIS A 6 7.43 4.07 -1.88
C HIS A 6 6.34 5.13 -1.71
N ILE A 7 5.25 4.75 -1.06
CA ILE A 7 4.11 5.62 -0.76
C ILE A 7 4.19 6.05 0.70
N ASN A 8 4.24 7.35 0.96
CA ASN A 8 4.24 7.89 2.31
C ASN A 8 3.09 8.88 2.50
N CYS A 9 2.26 8.64 3.51
CA CYS A 9 1.04 9.41 3.76
C CYS A 9 1.00 10.08 5.14
N SER A 10 2.15 10.18 5.81
CA SER A 10 2.20 10.90 7.08
C SER A 10 2.35 12.40 6.87
N PRO A 11 1.49 13.24 7.47
CA PRO A 11 1.64 14.69 7.40
C PRO A 11 2.91 15.21 8.11
N LEU A 12 3.52 14.40 8.98
CA LEU A 12 4.78 14.72 9.64
C LEU A 12 6.02 14.42 8.78
N GLY A 13 5.84 13.79 7.60
CA GLY A 13 6.92 13.42 6.71
C GLY A 13 8.02 12.61 7.42
N PRO A 14 9.31 12.95 7.24
CA PRO A 14 10.44 12.21 7.82
C PRO A 14 10.46 12.12 9.36
N ARG A 15 9.70 12.96 10.04
CA ARG A 15 9.60 12.92 11.51
C ARG A 15 8.68 11.82 12.02
N SER A 16 7.83 11.24 11.16
CA SER A 16 6.87 10.22 11.57
C SER A 16 7.51 8.84 11.75
N GLU A 17 6.95 8.05 12.66
CA GLU A 17 7.41 6.68 12.90
C GLU A 17 7.11 5.76 11.72
N SER A 18 5.99 5.95 11.03
CA SER A 18 5.65 5.17 9.84
C SER A 18 6.61 5.46 8.68
N TYR A 19 7.05 6.71 8.50
CA TYR A 19 8.06 7.06 7.52
C TYR A 19 9.40 6.36 7.83
N LYS A 20 9.90 6.52 9.07
CA LYS A 20 11.17 5.89 9.49
C LYS A 20 11.13 4.37 9.32
N LEU A 21 10.01 3.74 9.64
CA LEU A 21 9.83 2.30 9.48
C LEU A 21 9.79 1.90 8.00
N SER A 22 9.12 2.67 7.13
CA SER A 22 9.11 2.39 5.69
C SER A 22 10.48 2.58 5.05
N GLU A 23 11.26 3.59 5.44
CA GLU A 23 12.65 3.77 5.02
C GLU A 23 13.53 2.59 5.45
N ARG A 24 13.29 2.05 6.64
CA ARG A 24 14.01 0.87 7.10
C ARG A 24 13.70 -0.37 6.25
N ILE A 25 12.44 -0.54 5.83
CA ILE A 25 12.04 -1.60 4.89
C ILE A 25 12.77 -1.42 3.55
N ILE A 26 12.78 -0.20 3.02
CA ILE A 26 13.49 0.11 1.77
C ILE A 26 14.98 -0.20 1.90
N ALA A 27 15.61 0.18 2.99
CA ALA A 27 17.04 -0.12 3.22
C ALA A 27 17.34 -1.64 3.22
N LEU A 28 16.41 -2.46 3.71
CA LEU A 28 16.52 -3.92 3.68
C LEU A 28 16.26 -4.49 2.27
N LEU A 29 15.32 -3.92 1.53
CA LEU A 29 15.10 -4.27 0.12
C LEU A 29 16.32 -3.93 -0.73
N LEU A 30 16.96 -2.76 -0.55
CA LEU A 30 18.17 -2.36 -1.28
C LEU A 30 19.39 -3.24 -0.96
N LYS A 31 19.48 -3.83 0.24
CA LYS A 31 20.51 -4.83 0.53
C LYS A 31 20.33 -6.09 -0.31
N ARG A 32 19.09 -6.44 -0.65
CA ARG A 32 18.75 -7.61 -1.47
C ARG A 32 18.78 -7.30 -2.96
N GLU A 33 18.34 -6.12 -3.33
CA GLU A 33 18.24 -5.61 -4.70
C GLU A 33 19.07 -4.32 -4.85
N PRO A 34 20.42 -4.39 -4.86
CA PRO A 34 21.27 -3.21 -4.81
C PRO A 34 21.11 -2.24 -5.98
N THR A 35 20.57 -2.73 -7.10
CA THR A 35 20.33 -1.96 -8.32
C THR A 35 18.89 -1.47 -8.46
N ALA A 36 18.04 -1.68 -7.44
CA ALA A 36 16.64 -1.27 -7.50
C ALA A 36 16.50 0.26 -7.60
N THR A 37 15.54 0.70 -8.40
CA THR A 37 15.12 2.10 -8.46
C THR A 37 13.97 2.35 -7.48
N ILE A 38 13.91 3.56 -6.93
CA ILE A 38 12.85 3.95 -6.01
C ILE A 38 12.03 5.07 -6.65
N THR A 39 10.74 4.84 -6.81
CA THR A 39 9.75 5.87 -7.13
C THR A 39 9.07 6.30 -5.83
N GLY A 40 9.32 7.55 -5.40
CA GLY A 40 8.75 8.11 -4.15
C GLY A 40 7.46 8.85 -4.41
N ARG A 41 6.40 8.51 -3.68
CA ARG A 41 5.10 9.20 -3.72
C ARG A 41 4.74 9.69 -2.32
N PHE A 42 4.93 10.98 -2.06
CA PHE A 42 4.55 11.61 -0.80
C PHE A 42 3.11 12.15 -0.89
N LEU A 43 2.21 11.56 -0.12
CA LEU A 43 0.80 11.94 -0.05
C LEU A 43 0.57 12.98 1.04
N GLY A 44 1.13 14.18 0.83
CA GLY A 44 0.91 15.34 1.70
C GLY A 44 -0.46 15.99 1.47
N ALA A 45 -0.79 17.02 2.25
CA ALA A 45 -2.00 17.79 2.04
C ALA A 45 -2.02 18.42 0.64
N GLY A 46 -3.08 18.14 -0.12
CA GLY A 46 -3.28 18.69 -1.46
C GLY A 46 -2.47 18.05 -2.59
N THR A 47 -1.67 17.01 -2.32
CA THR A 47 -0.90 16.32 -3.38
C THR A 47 -1.75 15.35 -4.20
N ILE A 48 -2.78 14.78 -3.59
CA ILE A 48 -3.77 13.93 -4.26
C ILE A 48 -5.14 14.58 -4.08
N PRO A 49 -5.75 15.13 -5.13
CA PRO A 49 -7.11 15.65 -5.06
C PRO A 49 -8.10 14.50 -4.84
N HIS A 50 -9.26 14.82 -4.29
CA HIS A 50 -10.38 13.88 -4.32
C HIS A 50 -10.83 13.64 -5.76
N ILE A 51 -11.40 12.47 -6.02
CA ILE A 51 -12.06 12.19 -7.30
C ILE A 51 -13.21 13.20 -7.51
N ASP A 52 -13.25 13.77 -8.69
CA ASP A 52 -14.22 14.81 -9.07
C ASP A 52 -15.32 14.28 -9.99
N ALA A 53 -16.26 15.16 -10.37
CA ALA A 53 -17.36 14.81 -11.25
C ALA A 53 -16.89 14.40 -12.65
N GLU A 54 -15.81 14.98 -13.14
CA GLU A 54 -15.25 14.65 -14.46
C GLU A 54 -14.62 13.26 -14.44
N TYR A 55 -13.91 12.91 -13.36
CA TYR A 55 -13.40 11.55 -13.15
C TYR A 55 -14.55 10.53 -13.10
N ALA A 56 -15.61 10.81 -12.34
CA ALA A 56 -16.77 9.92 -12.25
C ALA A 56 -17.47 9.75 -13.60
N ALA A 57 -17.63 10.83 -14.36
CA ALA A 57 -18.18 10.78 -15.73
C ALA A 57 -17.31 9.97 -16.68
N ALA A 58 -15.98 10.13 -16.60
CA ALA A 58 -15.01 9.36 -17.43
C ALA A 58 -15.07 7.85 -17.15
N LEU A 59 -15.31 7.45 -15.89
CA LEU A 59 -15.49 6.03 -15.53
C LEU A 59 -16.82 5.46 -16.06
N GLY A 60 -17.87 6.27 -16.13
CA GLY A 60 -19.20 5.88 -16.61
C GLY A 60 -19.36 5.87 -18.14
N ALA A 61 -18.49 6.59 -18.87
CA ALA A 61 -18.56 6.69 -20.32
C ALA A 61 -18.15 5.37 -20.99
N ALA A 62 -18.93 4.93 -21.98
CA ALA A 62 -18.54 3.87 -22.89
C ALA A 62 -17.28 4.31 -23.69
N GLU A 63 -16.40 3.35 -24.01
CA GLU A 63 -15.01 3.57 -24.48
C GLU A 63 -14.79 4.58 -25.62
N ALA A 64 -15.81 5.00 -26.35
CA ALA A 64 -15.65 5.69 -27.62
C ALA A 64 -15.69 7.24 -27.58
N SER A 65 -16.10 7.88 -26.47
CA SER A 65 -16.44 9.32 -26.54
C SER A 65 -15.51 10.29 -25.81
N SER A 66 -14.38 9.87 -25.25
CA SER A 66 -13.66 10.75 -24.34
C SER A 66 -12.12 10.56 -24.27
N ALA A 67 -11.46 10.14 -25.33
CA ALA A 67 -10.00 9.99 -25.34
C ALA A 67 -9.27 11.31 -24.97
N GLU A 68 -9.75 12.46 -25.49
CA GLU A 68 -9.16 13.77 -25.18
C GLU A 68 -9.45 14.26 -23.76
N LYS A 69 -10.65 14.00 -23.22
CA LYS A 69 -11.00 14.36 -21.83
C LYS A 69 -10.30 13.51 -20.77
N ARG A 70 -9.72 12.36 -21.16
CA ARG A 70 -8.98 11.45 -20.24
C ARG A 70 -7.57 11.92 -19.93
N LEU A 71 -7.07 12.98 -20.57
CA LEU A 71 -5.70 13.46 -20.42
C LEU A 71 -5.54 14.62 -19.42
N GLU A 72 -6.62 15.06 -18.77
CA GLU A 72 -6.61 16.21 -17.86
C GLU A 72 -7.15 15.84 -16.46
N GLY A 73 -6.78 16.64 -15.45
CA GLY A 73 -7.32 16.60 -14.10
C GLY A 73 -7.08 15.30 -13.34
N SER A 74 -8.06 14.91 -12.54
CA SER A 74 -8.02 13.73 -11.65
C SER A 74 -7.86 12.41 -12.40
N PHE A 75 -8.33 12.32 -13.65
CA PHE A 75 -8.20 11.10 -14.44
C PHE A 75 -6.76 10.88 -14.93
N SER A 76 -6.07 11.93 -15.37
CA SER A 76 -4.65 11.86 -15.76
C SER A 76 -3.77 11.45 -14.58
N LEU A 77 -4.01 12.04 -13.40
CA LEU A 77 -3.32 11.64 -12.19
C LEU A 77 -3.58 10.17 -11.84
N SER A 78 -4.83 9.71 -11.96
CA SER A 78 -5.17 8.31 -11.73
C SER A 78 -4.40 7.37 -12.66
N GLU A 79 -4.24 7.74 -13.94
CA GLU A 79 -3.45 6.96 -14.90
C GLU A 79 -1.98 6.87 -14.49
N GLU A 80 -1.36 7.99 -14.10
CA GLU A 80 0.00 8.04 -13.60
C GLU A 80 0.19 7.13 -12.37
N LEU A 81 -0.69 7.24 -11.37
CA LEU A 81 -0.63 6.45 -10.15
C LEU A 81 -0.82 4.94 -10.40
N VAL A 82 -1.69 4.57 -11.34
CA VAL A 82 -1.87 3.17 -11.76
C VAL A 82 -0.63 2.66 -12.47
N GLN A 83 -0.02 3.45 -13.38
CA GLN A 83 1.21 3.06 -14.08
C GLN A 83 2.37 2.85 -13.11
N GLU A 84 2.55 3.73 -12.11
CA GLU A 84 3.56 3.53 -11.06
C GLU A 84 3.35 2.21 -10.33
N LEU A 85 2.11 1.88 -10.04
CA LEU A 85 1.76 0.63 -9.36
C LEU A 85 1.97 -0.58 -10.27
N GLU A 86 1.69 -0.49 -11.57
CA GLU A 86 1.87 -1.57 -12.56
C GLU A 86 3.35 -1.94 -12.76
N ILE A 87 4.25 -0.94 -12.81
CA ILE A 87 5.69 -1.16 -13.03
C ILE A 87 6.46 -1.56 -11.77
N ALA A 88 5.89 -1.33 -10.59
CA ALA A 88 6.55 -1.67 -9.33
C ALA A 88 6.71 -3.19 -9.17
N ASP A 89 7.87 -3.62 -8.70
CA ASP A 89 8.12 -5.00 -8.26
C ASP A 89 7.90 -5.18 -6.77
N TYR A 90 8.05 -4.09 -6.01
CA TYR A 90 7.77 -4.00 -4.58
C TYR A 90 6.97 -2.72 -4.30
N VAL A 91 6.02 -2.80 -3.37
CA VAL A 91 5.29 -1.63 -2.87
C VAL A 91 5.55 -1.47 -1.39
N VAL A 92 5.97 -0.29 -0.96
CA VAL A 92 6.18 0.04 0.45
C VAL A 92 5.27 1.21 0.81
N ILE A 93 4.38 1.00 1.78
CA ILE A 93 3.42 2.01 2.22
C ILE A 93 3.75 2.41 3.66
N GLY A 94 4.17 3.66 3.88
CA GLY A 94 4.33 4.25 5.21
C GLY A 94 3.09 5.04 5.61
N THR A 95 2.33 4.55 6.59
CA THR A 95 1.05 5.16 6.97
C THR A 95 0.87 5.29 8.50
N PRO A 96 0.45 6.43 9.03
CA PRO A 96 -0.12 6.47 10.37
C PRO A 96 -1.53 5.89 10.36
N MET A 97 -1.98 5.39 11.52
CA MET A 97 -3.39 5.10 11.75
C MET A 97 -4.07 6.38 12.24
N HIS A 98 -5.04 6.88 11.48
CA HIS A 98 -5.89 8.01 11.87
C HIS A 98 -7.31 7.53 12.14
N ASN A 99 -7.82 7.83 13.33
CA ASN A 99 -9.19 7.46 13.73
C ASN A 99 -9.52 5.99 13.40
N PHE A 100 -8.59 5.08 13.79
CA PHE A 100 -8.67 3.61 13.65
C PHE A 100 -8.54 3.07 12.22
N THR A 101 -8.31 3.93 11.23
CA THR A 101 -8.21 3.53 9.81
C THR A 101 -7.10 4.30 9.08
N VAL A 102 -7.14 4.30 7.74
CA VAL A 102 -6.16 4.99 6.89
C VAL A 102 -6.37 6.52 6.90
N PRO A 103 -5.31 7.32 6.73
CA PRO A 103 -5.43 8.76 6.51
C PRO A 103 -6.24 9.08 5.25
N SER A 104 -6.90 10.24 5.22
CA SER A 104 -7.69 10.71 4.06
C SER A 104 -6.85 10.78 2.77
N THR A 105 -5.57 11.13 2.87
CA THR A 105 -4.66 11.18 1.72
C THR A 105 -4.39 9.80 1.13
N LEU A 106 -4.23 8.76 1.98
CA LEU A 106 -4.10 7.38 1.51
C LEU A 106 -5.42 6.89 0.91
N LYS A 107 -6.56 7.27 1.51
CA LYS A 107 -7.87 6.96 0.93
C LYS A 107 -8.05 7.58 -0.45
N ALA A 108 -7.65 8.84 -0.63
CA ALA A 108 -7.68 9.50 -1.93
C ALA A 108 -6.82 8.75 -2.98
N TRP A 109 -5.59 8.36 -2.60
CA TRP A 109 -4.74 7.54 -3.47
C TRP A 109 -5.41 6.21 -3.85
N ILE A 110 -6.01 5.51 -2.88
CA ILE A 110 -6.74 4.27 -3.12
C ILE A 110 -7.88 4.49 -4.10
N ASP A 111 -8.62 5.60 -3.99
CA ASP A 111 -9.75 5.92 -4.88
C ASP A 111 -9.29 6.16 -6.32
N HIS A 112 -8.09 6.69 -6.52
CA HIS A 112 -7.48 6.84 -7.85
C HIS A 112 -6.99 5.52 -8.44
N VAL A 113 -6.40 4.61 -7.64
CA VAL A 113 -5.81 3.37 -8.16
C VAL A 113 -6.80 2.21 -8.21
N ALA A 114 -7.86 2.21 -7.40
CA ALA A 114 -8.93 1.22 -7.44
C ALA A 114 -9.90 1.50 -8.61
N ARG A 115 -9.44 1.27 -9.83
CA ARG A 115 -10.11 1.69 -11.07
C ARG A 115 -10.64 0.53 -11.87
N VAL A 116 -11.96 0.54 -12.14
CA VAL A 116 -12.61 -0.45 -12.99
C VAL A 116 -12.01 -0.42 -14.42
N ARG A 117 -11.87 -1.58 -15.04
CA ARG A 117 -11.24 -1.80 -16.35
C ARG A 117 -9.74 -1.51 -16.42
N ARG A 118 -9.10 -1.18 -15.29
CA ARG A 118 -7.64 -1.01 -15.19
C ARG A 118 -7.05 -1.96 -14.12
N THR A 119 -7.36 -1.73 -12.85
CA THR A 119 -6.81 -2.53 -11.74
C THR A 119 -7.75 -3.64 -11.29
N PHE A 120 -9.01 -3.60 -11.70
CA PHE A 120 -9.96 -4.69 -11.58
C PHE A 120 -11.04 -4.62 -12.66
N THR A 121 -11.72 -5.76 -12.89
CA THR A 121 -12.90 -5.87 -13.76
C THR A 121 -14.11 -6.35 -12.96
N ILE A 122 -15.30 -6.30 -13.58
CA ILE A 122 -16.53 -6.83 -12.98
C ILE A 122 -16.89 -8.12 -13.71
N GLY A 123 -16.72 -9.25 -13.04
CA GLY A 123 -17.11 -10.57 -13.52
C GLY A 123 -18.46 -11.03 -12.99
N ARG A 124 -18.88 -12.23 -13.35
CA ARG A 124 -20.17 -12.82 -12.91
C ARG A 124 -20.27 -13.01 -11.38
N GLN A 125 -19.16 -13.20 -10.69
CA GLN A 125 -19.10 -13.45 -9.25
C GLN A 125 -18.60 -12.22 -8.47
N GLY A 126 -18.52 -11.03 -9.09
CA GLY A 126 -18.03 -9.81 -8.46
C GLY A 126 -16.77 -9.25 -9.12
N LYS A 127 -15.96 -8.56 -8.33
CA LYS A 127 -14.74 -7.91 -8.82
C LYS A 127 -13.66 -8.96 -9.07
N VAL A 128 -12.97 -8.83 -10.20
CA VAL A 128 -11.84 -9.67 -10.61
C VAL A 128 -10.61 -8.77 -10.71
N ALA A 129 -9.57 -9.07 -9.95
CA ALA A 129 -8.32 -8.33 -9.94
C ALA A 129 -7.60 -8.38 -11.28
N SER A 130 -6.90 -7.31 -11.65
CA SER A 130 -6.18 -7.20 -12.92
C SER A 130 -4.67 -6.98 -12.74
N LEU A 131 -4.21 -6.55 -11.56
CA LEU A 131 -2.78 -6.36 -11.32
C LEU A 131 -2.09 -7.70 -11.03
N ARG A 132 -0.83 -7.79 -11.42
CA ARG A 132 0.07 -8.87 -11.02
C ARG A 132 0.34 -8.74 -9.51
N ASP A 133 0.26 -9.85 -8.77
CA ASP A 133 0.62 -9.88 -7.36
C ASP A 133 2.12 -9.63 -7.15
N ARG A 134 2.45 -8.99 -6.05
CA ARG A 134 3.82 -8.64 -5.65
C ARG A 134 3.88 -8.34 -4.16
N PRO A 135 5.07 -8.42 -3.51
CA PRO A 135 5.20 -8.08 -2.11
C PRO A 135 4.81 -6.62 -1.83
N VAL A 136 3.89 -6.45 -0.89
CA VAL A 136 3.47 -5.14 -0.36
C VAL A 136 3.82 -5.11 1.13
N PHE A 137 4.68 -4.17 1.51
CA PHE A 137 5.06 -3.96 2.90
C PHE A 137 4.37 -2.71 3.43
N VAL A 138 3.61 -2.86 4.51
CA VAL A 138 2.88 -1.73 5.12
C VAL A 138 3.49 -1.42 6.48
N ALA A 139 4.13 -0.24 6.58
CA ALA A 139 4.70 0.32 7.80
C ALA A 139 3.66 1.17 8.51
N VAL A 140 3.07 0.69 9.60
CA VAL A 140 2.01 1.38 10.34
C VAL A 140 2.55 2.01 11.62
N ALA A 141 2.18 3.26 11.91
CA ALA A 141 2.39 3.88 13.22
C ALA A 141 1.05 4.30 13.83
N SER A 142 0.85 4.00 15.12
CA SER A 142 -0.38 4.34 15.84
C SER A 142 -0.08 4.90 17.23
N GLY A 143 -0.79 5.96 17.62
CA GLY A 143 -0.71 6.52 18.98
C GLY A 143 -1.17 5.53 20.06
N GLY A 144 -2.23 4.79 19.78
CA GLY A 144 -2.75 3.72 20.65
C GLY A 144 -2.27 2.32 20.23
N ARG A 145 -2.63 1.32 21.03
CA ARG A 145 -2.40 -0.09 20.71
C ARG A 145 -3.68 -0.73 20.16
N TYR A 146 -3.57 -1.39 19.02
CA TYR A 146 -4.70 -2.01 18.35
C TYR A 146 -4.53 -3.53 18.13
N SER A 147 -3.36 -4.10 18.45
CA SER A 147 -3.10 -5.53 18.29
C SER A 147 -2.76 -6.23 19.60
N GLY A 148 -3.06 -7.54 19.68
CA GLY A 148 -2.74 -8.41 20.80
C GLY A 148 -3.48 -8.11 22.09
N GLY A 149 -3.08 -8.74 23.19
CA GLY A 149 -3.69 -8.58 24.52
C GLY A 149 -3.72 -7.15 25.08
N PRO A 150 -2.74 -6.27 24.81
CA PRO A 150 -2.76 -4.88 25.24
C PRO A 150 -3.57 -3.95 24.34
N ALA A 151 -4.29 -4.44 23.33
CA ALA A 151 -5.15 -3.62 22.48
C ALA A 151 -6.20 -2.84 23.29
N ARG A 152 -6.39 -1.56 22.91
CA ARG A 152 -7.34 -0.64 23.56
C ARG A 152 -8.18 0.14 22.54
N GLN A 153 -7.97 -0.12 21.25
CA GLN A 153 -8.71 0.49 20.15
C GLN A 153 -8.93 -0.54 19.03
N PRO A 154 -9.98 -0.38 18.21
CA PRO A 154 -10.23 -1.26 17.07
C PRO A 154 -9.18 -1.08 15.97
N ASP A 155 -9.03 -2.09 15.15
CA ASP A 155 -8.26 -2.07 13.90
C ASP A 155 -9.22 -2.14 12.71
N PHE A 156 -9.42 -1.03 12.04
CA PHE A 156 -10.09 -0.95 10.73
C PHE A 156 -9.10 -0.66 9.60
N LEU A 157 -7.82 -0.47 9.92
CA LEU A 157 -6.79 -0.19 8.92
C LEU A 157 -6.32 -1.48 8.22
N THR A 158 -5.89 -2.47 9.01
CA THR A 158 -5.33 -3.72 8.47
C THR A 158 -6.34 -4.49 7.61
N PRO A 159 -7.57 -4.79 8.08
CA PRO A 159 -8.54 -5.50 7.26
C PRO A 159 -9.00 -4.69 6.05
N TYR A 160 -9.09 -3.36 6.16
CA TYR A 160 -9.43 -2.49 5.03
C TYR A 160 -8.37 -2.55 3.94
N LEU A 161 -7.08 -2.39 4.28
CA LEU A 161 -5.99 -2.46 3.31
C LEU A 161 -5.89 -3.84 2.67
N ASN A 162 -6.01 -4.93 3.44
CA ASN A 162 -6.05 -6.28 2.87
C ASN A 162 -7.19 -6.44 1.86
N ALA A 163 -8.38 -5.96 2.18
CA ALA A 163 -9.54 -6.06 1.30
C ALA A 163 -9.36 -5.26 0.01
N VAL A 164 -8.92 -4.00 0.10
CA VAL A 164 -8.82 -3.12 -1.08
C VAL A 164 -7.62 -3.44 -1.95
N LEU A 165 -6.47 -3.80 -1.38
CA LEU A 165 -5.30 -4.23 -2.12
C LEU A 165 -5.54 -5.58 -2.80
N GLY A 166 -6.14 -6.53 -2.08
CA GLY A 166 -6.55 -7.82 -2.65
C GLY A 166 -7.57 -7.67 -3.79
N MET A 167 -8.50 -6.71 -3.70
CA MET A 167 -9.45 -6.42 -4.76
C MET A 167 -8.78 -6.05 -6.09
N ILE A 168 -7.62 -5.40 -6.04
CA ILE A 168 -6.85 -5.03 -7.24
C ILE A 168 -5.76 -6.05 -7.60
N GLY A 169 -5.54 -7.10 -6.78
CA GLY A 169 -4.62 -8.20 -7.07
C GLY A 169 -3.34 -8.24 -6.23
N LEU A 170 -3.19 -7.34 -5.27
CA LEU A 170 -2.05 -7.30 -4.36
C LEU A 170 -2.39 -8.07 -3.08
N CYS A 171 -2.03 -9.35 -3.03
CA CYS A 171 -2.41 -10.28 -1.98
C CYS A 171 -1.26 -10.60 -1.02
N ASP A 172 0.00 -10.46 -1.47
CA ASP A 172 1.19 -10.68 -0.62
C ASP A 172 1.46 -9.42 0.23
N VAL A 173 0.60 -9.18 1.23
CA VAL A 173 0.67 -7.99 2.09
C VAL A 173 1.22 -8.34 3.46
N THR A 174 2.33 -7.70 3.84
CA THR A 174 2.96 -7.86 5.17
C THR A 174 2.94 -6.54 5.94
N PHE A 175 2.42 -6.58 7.17
CA PHE A 175 2.33 -5.41 8.04
C PHE A 175 3.43 -5.42 9.11
N PHE A 176 4.09 -4.27 9.27
CA PHE A 176 4.98 -3.95 10.39
C PHE A 176 4.45 -2.73 11.12
N SER A 177 4.34 -2.80 12.45
CA SER A 177 3.70 -1.73 13.22
C SER A 177 4.56 -1.24 14.38
N ILE A 178 4.50 0.07 14.62
CA ILE A 178 4.94 0.73 15.85
C ILE A 178 3.69 1.31 16.51
N GLU A 179 3.17 0.58 17.49
CA GLU A 179 1.95 0.94 18.23
C GLU A 179 2.28 1.66 19.53
N GLY A 180 1.38 2.53 19.99
CA GLY A 180 1.56 3.22 21.26
C GLY A 180 2.59 4.35 21.19
N THR A 181 2.71 5.04 20.07
CA THR A 181 3.65 6.17 19.90
C THR A 181 3.31 7.38 20.80
N ALA A 182 2.14 7.40 21.42
CA ALA A 182 1.74 8.38 22.43
C ALA A 182 2.15 7.99 23.88
N LEU A 183 2.80 6.83 24.06
CA LEU A 183 3.33 6.38 25.36
C LEU A 183 4.68 7.04 25.67
N SER A 184 5.28 6.65 26.81
CA SER A 184 6.60 7.19 27.18
C SER A 184 7.67 6.85 26.15
N PRO A 185 8.72 7.71 26.00
CA PRO A 185 9.82 7.47 25.07
C PRO A 185 10.50 6.11 25.25
N GLU A 186 10.64 5.66 26.50
CA GLU A 186 11.26 4.37 26.85
C GLU A 186 10.41 3.20 26.33
N THR A 187 9.07 3.30 26.50
CA THR A 187 8.13 2.29 25.99
C THR A 187 8.18 2.23 24.47
N VAL A 188 8.20 3.39 23.81
CA VAL A 188 8.28 3.47 22.36
C VAL A 188 9.61 2.89 21.84
N ALA A 189 10.71 3.13 22.53
CA ALA A 189 12.02 2.55 22.18
C ALA A 189 12.00 1.00 22.23
N VAL A 190 11.39 0.42 23.26
CA VAL A 190 11.23 -1.05 23.36
C VAL A 190 10.37 -1.61 22.22
N ILE A 191 9.29 -0.91 21.86
CA ILE A 191 8.41 -1.33 20.74
C ILE A 191 9.16 -1.25 19.41
N ARG A 192 9.90 -0.17 19.15
CA ARG A 192 10.74 -0.05 17.96
C ARG A 192 11.74 -1.19 17.85
N ALA A 193 12.48 -1.49 18.93
CA ALA A 193 13.45 -2.58 18.94
C ALA A 193 12.80 -3.96 18.67
N LYS A 194 11.58 -4.18 19.17
CA LYS A 194 10.81 -5.40 18.88
C LYS A 194 10.40 -5.48 17.41
N THR A 195 9.93 -4.36 16.84
CA THR A 195 9.52 -4.28 15.43
C THR A 195 10.72 -4.46 14.51
N GLU A 196 11.87 -3.86 14.84
CA GLU A 196 13.13 -4.03 14.10
C GLU A 196 13.56 -5.51 14.04
N ARG A 197 13.53 -6.23 15.16
CA ARG A 197 13.84 -7.68 15.18
C ARG A 197 12.89 -8.49 14.30
N LYS A 198 11.57 -8.16 14.31
CA LYS A 198 10.59 -8.82 13.42
C LYS A 198 10.90 -8.56 11.95
N LEU A 199 11.25 -7.32 11.63
CA LEU A 199 11.61 -6.90 10.29
C LEU A 199 12.86 -7.66 9.79
N GLU A 200 13.94 -7.66 10.57
CA GLU A 200 15.17 -8.38 10.25
C GLU A 200 14.94 -9.88 10.07
N ALA A 201 14.18 -10.51 10.95
CA ALA A 201 13.83 -11.93 10.84
C ALA A 201 13.04 -12.22 9.55
N HIS A 202 12.07 -11.37 9.19
CA HIS A 202 11.30 -11.52 7.96
C HIS A 202 12.20 -11.44 6.72
N PHE A 203 13.04 -10.41 6.61
CA PHE A 203 13.92 -10.23 5.45
C PHE A 203 15.03 -11.31 5.39
N SER A 204 15.51 -11.80 6.53
CA SER A 204 16.45 -12.95 6.56
C SER A 204 15.78 -14.22 6.02
N SER A 205 14.51 -14.46 6.35
CA SER A 205 13.77 -15.62 5.82
C SER A 205 13.49 -15.52 4.32
N LEU A 206 13.31 -14.31 3.80
CA LEU A 206 13.17 -14.08 2.35
C LEU A 206 14.48 -14.33 1.59
N SER A 207 15.63 -14.06 2.21
CA SER A 207 16.95 -14.28 1.60
C SER A 207 17.28 -15.75 1.40
N SER A 208 16.65 -16.65 2.15
CA SER A 208 16.79 -18.11 1.99
C SER A 208 15.88 -18.69 0.88
N ARG A 209 14.95 -17.91 0.35
CA ARG A 209 14.12 -18.29 -0.79
C ARG A 209 14.79 -17.82 -2.07
N ALA A 210 14.86 -18.68 -3.09
CA ALA A 210 15.33 -18.30 -4.43
C ALA A 210 14.58 -17.05 -4.95
N PRO A 211 15.20 -16.20 -5.79
CA PRO A 211 14.52 -15.06 -6.38
C PRO A 211 13.20 -15.54 -6.99
N MET A 212 12.10 -14.93 -6.57
CA MET A 212 10.77 -15.31 -7.07
C MET A 212 10.69 -14.96 -8.55
N ASN A 213 10.83 -15.97 -9.41
CA ASN A 213 10.44 -15.87 -10.82
C ASN A 213 8.91 -15.79 -10.87
N TRP A 214 8.40 -14.57 -10.86
CA TRP A 214 6.97 -14.35 -11.09
C TRP A 214 6.64 -14.75 -12.53
N PRO A 215 5.66 -15.66 -12.74
CA PRO A 215 5.23 -15.97 -14.09
C PRO A 215 4.70 -14.71 -14.77
N SER A 216 5.21 -14.41 -15.95
CA SER A 216 4.87 -13.23 -16.76
C SER A 216 3.45 -13.25 -17.34
N ASN A 217 2.64 -14.26 -17.04
CA ASN A 217 1.26 -14.38 -17.53
C ASN A 217 0.30 -14.60 -16.36
N GLY A 218 -0.63 -13.64 -16.22
CA GLY A 218 -1.65 -13.58 -15.18
C GLY A 218 -2.57 -14.80 -15.17
N THR A 219 -2.47 -15.55 -14.11
CA THR A 219 -3.60 -16.25 -13.52
C THR A 219 -3.79 -15.65 -12.15
N SER A 220 -4.87 -14.84 -12.00
CA SER A 220 -5.27 -14.27 -10.73
C SER A 220 -5.49 -15.41 -9.72
N ALA A 221 -4.55 -15.57 -8.80
CA ALA A 221 -4.81 -16.32 -7.60
C ALA A 221 -5.94 -15.57 -6.86
N ASN A 222 -7.10 -16.20 -6.73
CA ASN A 222 -8.18 -15.67 -5.91
C ASN A 222 -7.66 -15.46 -4.49
N CYS A 223 -7.59 -14.21 -4.00
CA CYS A 223 -7.34 -13.88 -2.61
C CYS A 223 -8.40 -14.42 -1.63
N SER A 224 -9.30 -15.26 -2.09
CA SER A 224 -10.51 -15.72 -1.38
C SER A 224 -10.27 -16.68 -0.23
N THR A 225 -9.03 -16.97 0.19
CA THR A 225 -8.79 -18.03 1.18
C THR A 225 -8.28 -17.55 2.55
N MET A 226 -8.26 -16.25 2.85
CA MET A 226 -7.79 -15.77 4.17
C MET A 226 -8.83 -14.99 4.99
N ALA A 227 -10.11 -15.24 4.78
CA ALA A 227 -11.20 -14.67 5.59
C ALA A 227 -11.89 -15.73 6.45
N SER A 228 -11.14 -16.66 7.04
CA SER A 228 -11.69 -17.66 7.97
C SER A 228 -10.57 -18.13 8.91
N SER A 229 -10.29 -17.37 9.96
CA SER A 229 -9.72 -17.85 11.23
C SER A 229 -9.81 -16.74 12.26
#